data_c843bd042b764aeea937e61eb04aedc6
#
_entry.id   c843bd042b764aeea937e61eb04aedc6
#
_cell.length_a   1.000
_cell.length_b   1.000
_cell.length_c   1.000
_cell.angle_alpha   90.00
_cell.angle_beta   90.00
_cell.angle_gamma   90.00
#
_symmetry.space_group_name_H-M   'P 1'
#
loop_
_entity.id
_entity.type
_entity.pdbx_description
1 polymer ?
#
loop_
_entity_poly.entity_id
_entity_poly.type
_entity_poly.pdbx_seq_one_letter_code
_entity_poly.pdbx_strand_id
1 'polypeptide(L)' 'MMTTKINVLQVIPKLGYGGAETGCYDIAHYLAEQDCGSFIATSGGELIKFVKKNKVGIFKLPVHSKNPIL' A
#
# COMPACT_ATOMS: atom_id res chain seq x y z
N MET A 1 2.69 -18.25 23.22
CA MET A 1 2.31 -16.93 23.18
C MET A 1 1.68 -16.51 21.89
N MET A 2 0.64 -15.76 22.00
CA MET A 2 -0.05 -15.36 20.87
C MET A 2 0.45 -14.05 20.38
N THR A 3 0.69 -13.95 19.12
CA THR A 3 1.14 -12.72 18.56
C THR A 3 0.04 -12.11 17.75
N THR A 4 -0.27 -10.88 18.00
CA THR A 4 -1.26 -10.20 17.23
C THR A 4 -0.61 -9.63 16.00
N LYS A 5 -1.10 -10.01 14.85
CA LYS A 5 -0.59 -9.49 13.61
C LYS A 5 -1.14 -8.10 13.36
N ILE A 6 -0.26 -7.19 13.05
CA ILE A 6 -0.65 -5.83 12.74
C ILE A 6 -0.93 -5.72 11.26
N ASN A 7 -2.05 -5.12 10.92
CA ASN A 7 -2.40 -4.88 9.53
C ASN A 7 -2.35 -3.39 9.25
N VAL A 8 -1.65 -3.01 8.21
CA VAL A 8 -1.46 -1.61 7.85
C VAL A 8 -2.03 -1.38 6.46
N LEU A 9 -2.92 -0.42 6.35
CA LEU A 9 -3.47 -0.01 5.06
C LEU A 9 -3.00 1.41 4.77
N GLN A 10 -2.32 1.59 3.66
CA GLN A 10 -1.93 2.90 3.19
C GLN A 10 -2.88 3.30 2.07
N VAL A 11 -3.35 4.53 2.11
CA VAL A 11 -4.26 5.04 1.09
C VAL A 11 -3.53 6.12 0.32
N ILE A 12 -3.37 5.92 -0.97
CA ILE A 12 -2.67 6.88 -1.80
C ILE A 12 -3.41 7.00 -3.14
N PRO A 13 -3.70 8.21 -3.60
CA PRO A 13 -4.52 8.36 -4.82
C PRO A 13 -3.91 7.68 -6.03
N LYS A 14 -2.59 7.78 -6.19
CA LYS A 14 -1.93 7.17 -7.33
C LYS A 14 -0.62 6.58 -6.87
N LEU A 15 -0.35 5.36 -7.29
CA LEU A 15 0.90 4.70 -6.96
C LEU A 15 1.85 4.80 -8.16
N GLY A 16 2.33 6.01 -8.40
CA GLY A 16 3.25 6.27 -9.51
C GLY A 16 4.68 6.36 -9.03
N TYR A 17 5.49 7.14 -9.73
CA TYR A 17 6.92 7.21 -9.45
C TYR A 17 7.31 8.40 -8.59
N GLY A 18 6.37 9.15 -8.07
CA GLY A 18 6.70 10.26 -7.21
C GLY A 18 7.33 9.82 -5.90
N GLY A 19 7.89 10.78 -5.16
CA GLY A 19 8.56 10.45 -3.91
C GLY A 19 7.66 9.81 -2.88
N ALA A 20 6.45 10.36 -2.71
CA ALA A 20 5.51 9.79 -1.76
C ALA A 20 5.06 8.40 -2.21
N GLU A 21 4.90 8.22 -3.50
CA GLU A 21 4.46 6.94 -4.04
C GLU A 21 5.52 5.86 -3.88
N THR A 22 6.77 6.19 -4.18
CA THR A 22 7.84 5.20 -4.01
C THR A 22 8.06 4.90 -2.54
N GLY A 23 7.88 5.91 -1.68
CA GLY A 23 7.96 5.68 -0.24
C GLY A 23 6.88 4.73 0.24
N CYS A 24 5.66 4.92 -0.25
CA CYS A 24 4.55 4.04 0.09
C CYS A 24 4.86 2.60 -0.35
N TYR A 25 5.37 2.45 -1.56
CA TYR A 25 5.74 1.15 -2.09
C TYR A 25 6.80 0.48 -1.20
N ASP A 26 7.85 1.23 -0.84
CA ASP A 26 8.92 0.66 -0.04
C ASP A 26 8.44 0.27 1.35
N ILE A 27 7.63 1.13 1.97
CA ILE A 27 7.13 0.85 3.30
C ILE A 27 6.22 -0.38 3.28
N ALA A 28 5.40 -0.50 2.24
CA ALA A 28 4.50 -1.64 2.15
C ALA A 28 5.27 -2.95 2.11
N HIS A 29 6.35 -2.98 1.34
CA HIS A 29 7.14 -4.20 1.25
C HIS A 29 7.95 -4.45 2.52
N TYR A 30 8.43 -3.39 3.16
CA TYR A 30 9.13 -3.53 4.43
C TYR A 30 8.20 -4.13 5.48
N LEU A 31 6.97 -3.62 5.57
CA LEU A 31 6.02 -4.13 6.55
C LEU A 31 5.70 -5.59 6.30
N ALA A 32 5.55 -5.95 5.03
CA ALA A 32 5.27 -7.34 4.71
C ALA A 32 6.40 -8.25 5.15
N GLU A 33 7.63 -7.78 5.06
CA GLU A 33 8.77 -8.57 5.51
C GLU A 33 8.85 -8.66 7.02
N GLN A 34 8.21 -7.73 7.72
CA GLN A 34 8.16 -7.78 9.17
C GLN A 34 6.95 -8.56 9.67
N ASP A 35 6.37 -9.37 8.80
CA ASP A 35 5.23 -10.21 9.13
C ASP A 35 4.00 -9.41 9.51
N CYS A 36 3.87 -8.23 8.96
CA CYS A 36 2.66 -7.42 9.10
C CYS A 36 1.78 -7.63 7.88
N GLY A 37 0.48 -7.51 8.08
CA GLY A 37 -0.42 -7.42 6.94
C GLY A 37 -0.21 -6.07 6.28
N SER A 38 0.12 -6.05 5.00
CA SER A 38 0.45 -4.81 4.32
C SER A 38 -0.46 -4.63 3.11
N PHE A 39 -1.16 -3.51 3.06
CA PHE A 39 -2.14 -3.25 2.02
C PHE A 39 -2.02 -1.83 1.51
N ILE A 40 -2.32 -1.63 0.24
CA ILE A 40 -2.35 -0.31 -0.36
C ILE A 40 -3.68 -0.15 -1.08
N ALA A 41 -4.39 0.93 -0.79
CA ALA A 41 -5.59 1.31 -1.53
C ALA A 41 -5.25 2.49 -2.42
N THR A 42 -5.45 2.33 -3.71
CA THR A 42 -5.06 3.35 -4.67
C THR A 42 -5.95 3.24 -5.90
N SER A 43 -6.04 4.31 -6.69
CA SER A 43 -6.82 4.26 -7.91
C SER A 43 -6.01 3.72 -9.08
N GLY A 44 -4.71 3.54 -8.93
CA GLY A 44 -3.88 3.00 -9.99
C GLY A 44 -2.49 3.55 -9.91
N GLY A 45 -1.69 3.29 -10.91
CA GLY A 45 -0.35 3.83 -10.99
C GLY A 45 0.65 2.83 -11.53
N GLU A 46 1.79 3.35 -11.94
CA GLU A 46 2.80 2.53 -12.62
C GLU A 46 3.46 1.51 -11.71
N LEU A 47 3.58 1.82 -10.42
CA LEU A 47 4.27 0.90 -9.53
C LEU A 47 3.47 -0.35 -9.18
N ILE A 48 2.17 -0.34 -9.48
CA ILE A 48 1.34 -1.50 -9.13
C ILE A 48 1.88 -2.77 -9.75
N LYS A 49 2.38 -2.70 -10.97
CA LYS A 49 2.88 -3.89 -11.65
C LYS A 49 4.12 -4.47 -11.00
N PHE A 50 4.81 -3.69 -10.19
CA PHE A 50 6.00 -4.17 -9.51
C PHE A 50 5.71 -4.68 -8.09
N VAL A 51 4.51 -4.45 -7.61
CA VAL A 51 4.16 -4.89 -6.25
C VAL A 51 4.11 -6.40 -6.19
N LYS A 52 4.74 -6.96 -5.17
CA LYS A 52 4.70 -8.40 -4.94
C LYS A 52 3.38 -8.75 -4.30
N LYS A 53 2.43 -9.16 -5.11
CA LYS A 53 1.06 -9.32 -4.66
C LYS A 53 0.85 -10.50 -3.73
N ASN A 54 1.84 -11.37 -3.62
CA ASN A 54 1.77 -12.42 -2.62
C ASN A 54 2.19 -11.90 -1.24
N LYS A 55 2.66 -10.65 -1.15
CA LYS A 55 3.07 -10.07 0.11
C LYS A 55 2.29 -8.82 0.46
N VAL A 56 1.94 -8.02 -0.52
CA VAL A 56 1.24 -6.76 -0.32
C VAL A 56 -0.08 -6.81 -1.07
N GLY A 57 -1.18 -6.55 -0.36
CA GLY A 57 -2.49 -6.53 -0.98
C GLY A 57 -2.76 -5.18 -1.62
N ILE A 58 -3.33 -5.19 -2.81
CA ILE A 58 -3.68 -3.98 -3.53
C ILE A 58 -5.18 -3.90 -3.67
N PHE A 59 -5.76 -2.78 -3.25
CA PHE A 59 -7.17 -2.51 -3.45
C PHE A 59 -7.29 -1.34 -4.42
N LYS A 60 -7.89 -1.57 -5.57
CA LYS A 60 -8.09 -0.50 -6.52
C LYS A 60 -9.43 0.15 -6.24
N LEU A 61 -9.36 1.36 -5.73
CA LEU A 61 -10.54 2.13 -5.36
C LEU A 61 -10.48 3.48 -6.05
N PRO A 62 -11.63 4.12 -6.29
CA PRO A 62 -11.64 5.45 -6.89
C PRO A 62 -11.26 6.50 -5.85
N VAL A 63 -9.98 6.55 -5.53
CA VAL A 63 -9.48 7.47 -4.53
C VAL A 63 -9.16 8.81 -5.19
N HIS A 64 -9.75 9.88 -4.67
CA HIS A 64 -9.51 11.20 -5.19
C HIS A 64 -8.64 11.99 -4.23
N SER A 65 -7.66 12.69 -4.77
CA SER A 65 -6.70 13.36 -3.91
C SER A 65 -7.32 14.44 -3.06
N LYS A 66 -8.45 15.04 -3.48
CA LYS A 66 -9.03 16.06 -2.67
C LYS A 66 -10.08 15.56 -1.73
N ASN A 67 -10.33 14.28 -1.67
CA ASN A 67 -11.26 13.72 -0.71
C ASN A 67 -10.54 12.78 0.16
N PRO A 68 -9.91 13.27 1.19
CA PRO A 68 -9.20 12.38 2.07
C PRO A 68 -10.19 11.50 2.72
N ILE A 69 -9.90 10.28 2.64
CA ILE A 69 -10.79 9.35 3.18
C ILE A 69 -10.48 9.08 4.56
N LEU A 70 -11.39 8.94 5.30
CA LEU A 70 -11.12 8.70 6.64
C LEU A 70 -11.33 7.48 7.17
#